data_a223d5f0b55c41e768f0e1de4e426fdd
#
_entry.id   a223d5f0b55c41e768f0e1de4e426fdd
#
_cell.length_a   1.000
_cell.length_b   1.000
_cell.length_c   1.000
_cell.angle_alpha   90.00
_cell.angle_beta   90.00
_cell.angle_gamma   90.00
#
_symmetry.space_group_name_H-M   'P 1'
#
loop_
_entity.id
_entity.type
_entity.pdbx_description
1 polymer ?
#
loop_
_entity_poly.entity_id
_entity_poly.type
_entity_poly.pdbx_seq_one_letter_code
_entity_poly.pdbx_strand_id
1 'polypeptide(L)'
;MKKILIAEDNDSNYILMTYILKKYYQFERAKNGQEAVEMAEKGAYDLVLMDIKMPVMDGLEATKAIRAALPDLPIVALTANAFDSDRQLAMDAGCNDFLSKPVSSDLCLKTLKNFLGE
;
A
#
# COMPACT_ATOMS: atom_id res chain seq x y z
N MET A 1 -12.21 -4.29 -13.32
CA MET A 1 -11.84 -3.63 -12.06
C MET A 1 -10.34 -3.58 -11.90
N LYS A 2 -9.85 -2.48 -11.41
CA LYS A 2 -8.43 -2.38 -11.03
C LYS A 2 -8.13 -3.29 -9.83
N LYS A 3 -6.91 -3.79 -9.77
CA LYS A 3 -6.47 -4.74 -8.74
C LYS A 3 -5.43 -4.13 -7.83
N ILE A 4 -5.68 -4.23 -6.53
CA ILE A 4 -4.84 -3.61 -5.50
C ILE A 4 -4.16 -4.69 -4.66
N LEU A 5 -2.86 -4.52 -4.42
CA LEU A 5 -2.13 -5.35 -3.47
C LEU A 5 -2.13 -4.64 -2.12
N ILE A 6 -2.66 -5.31 -1.10
CA ILE A 6 -2.69 -4.76 0.26
C ILE A 6 -1.64 -5.48 1.09
N ALA A 7 -0.57 -4.78 1.44
CA ALA A 7 0.47 -5.31 2.32
C ALA A 7 0.19 -4.86 3.74
N GLU A 8 -0.35 -5.75 4.57
CA GLU A 8 -0.79 -5.46 5.93
C GLU A 8 -0.74 -6.74 6.77
N ASP A 9 0.03 -6.73 7.85
CA ASP A 9 0.19 -7.89 8.72
C ASP A 9 -0.90 -8.00 9.80
N ASN A 10 -1.57 -6.90 10.13
CA ASN A 10 -2.61 -6.88 11.14
C ASN A 10 -3.96 -7.22 10.51
N ASP A 11 -4.60 -8.29 11.01
CA ASP A 11 -5.86 -8.76 10.44
C ASP A 11 -6.98 -7.73 10.52
N SER A 12 -7.08 -7.02 11.63
CA SER A 12 -8.13 -6.00 11.82
C SER A 12 -7.97 -4.86 10.82
N ASN A 13 -6.76 -4.40 10.62
CA ASN A 13 -6.49 -3.33 9.63
C ASN A 13 -6.76 -3.81 8.22
N TYR A 14 -6.39 -5.05 7.91
CA TYR A 14 -6.67 -5.63 6.59
C TYR A 14 -8.18 -5.70 6.34
N ILE A 15 -8.95 -6.19 7.32
CA ILE A 15 -10.40 -6.29 7.19
C ILE A 15 -11.02 -4.92 6.94
N LEU A 16 -10.56 -3.89 7.65
CA LEU A 16 -11.02 -2.52 7.42
C LEU A 16 -10.77 -2.09 5.97
N MET A 17 -9.58 -2.38 5.44
CA MET A 17 -9.27 -2.04 4.05
C MET A 17 -10.18 -2.77 3.07
N THR A 18 -10.50 -4.05 3.33
CA THR A 18 -11.38 -4.79 2.44
C THR A 18 -12.79 -4.19 2.39
N TYR A 19 -13.32 -3.72 3.52
CA TYR A 19 -14.61 -3.04 3.54
C TYR A 19 -14.60 -1.77 2.69
N ILE A 20 -13.50 -1.04 2.71
CA ILE A 20 -13.37 0.18 1.92
C ILE A 20 -13.34 -0.16 0.42
N LEU A 21 -12.63 -1.21 0.03
CA LEU A 21 -12.29 -1.47 -1.36
C LEU A 21 -13.25 -2.39 -2.10
N LYS A 22 -13.94 -3.29 -1.40
CA LYS A 22 -14.64 -4.43 -2.02
C LYS A 22 -15.67 -4.07 -3.09
N LYS A 23 -16.27 -2.88 -3.04
CA LYS A 23 -17.26 -2.47 -4.02
C LYS A 23 -16.64 -1.91 -5.30
N TYR A 24 -15.38 -1.49 -5.25
CA TYR A 24 -14.77 -0.71 -6.33
C TYR A 24 -13.56 -1.37 -6.94
N TYR A 25 -12.88 -2.27 -6.21
CA TYR A 25 -11.59 -2.83 -6.64
C TYR A 25 -11.52 -4.31 -6.31
N GLN A 26 -10.70 -5.03 -7.08
CA GLN A 26 -10.21 -6.34 -6.70
C GLN A 26 -8.99 -6.14 -5.80
N PHE A 27 -8.73 -7.10 -4.92
CA PHE A 27 -7.57 -6.98 -4.03
C PHE A 27 -7.04 -8.33 -3.63
N GLU A 28 -5.76 -8.36 -3.28
CA GLU A 28 -5.08 -9.51 -2.68
C GLU A 28 -4.22 -9.03 -1.55
N ARG A 29 -3.85 -9.93 -0.65
CA ARG A 29 -3.11 -9.59 0.56
C ARG A 29 -1.70 -10.15 0.55
N ALA A 30 -0.73 -9.32 0.96
CA ALA A 30 0.59 -9.74 1.42
C ALA A 30 0.65 -9.51 2.93
N LYS A 31 1.22 -10.46 3.68
CA LYS A 31 1.25 -10.37 5.15
C LYS A 31 2.55 -9.79 5.68
N ASN A 32 3.53 -9.58 4.83
CA ASN A 32 4.79 -8.94 5.20
C ASN A 32 5.42 -8.34 3.95
N GLY A 33 6.52 -7.61 4.13
CA GLY A 33 7.18 -6.94 3.03
C GLY A 33 7.76 -7.89 2.00
N GLN A 34 8.27 -9.03 2.43
CA GLN A 34 8.83 -10.03 1.51
C GLN A 34 7.76 -10.57 0.57
N GLU A 35 6.59 -10.93 1.12
CA GLU A 35 5.46 -11.37 0.29
C GLU A 35 5.02 -10.27 -0.67
N ALA A 36 5.01 -9.01 -0.19
CA ALA A 36 4.60 -7.88 -1.04
C ALA A 36 5.51 -7.75 -2.25
N VAL A 37 6.83 -7.86 -2.05
CA VAL A 37 7.79 -7.80 -3.16
C VAL A 37 7.56 -8.93 -4.15
N GLU A 38 7.45 -10.16 -3.65
CA GLU A 38 7.25 -11.33 -4.50
C GLU A 38 5.95 -11.25 -5.29
N MET A 39 4.86 -10.87 -4.64
CA MET A 39 3.57 -10.75 -5.29
C MET A 39 3.55 -9.63 -6.32
N ALA A 40 4.12 -8.48 -5.98
CA ALA A 40 4.17 -7.34 -6.91
C ALA A 40 4.96 -7.67 -8.16
N GLU A 41 6.06 -8.40 -8.03
CA GLU A 41 6.89 -8.77 -9.18
C GLU A 41 6.23 -9.82 -10.07
N LYS A 42 5.45 -10.73 -9.49
CA LYS A 42 4.78 -11.81 -10.23
C LYS A 42 3.42 -11.43 -10.76
N GLY A 43 2.73 -10.52 -10.09
CA GLY A 43 1.35 -10.17 -10.38
C GLY A 43 1.23 -8.93 -11.24
N ALA A 44 0.01 -8.67 -11.69
CA ALA A 44 -0.31 -7.46 -12.43
C ALA A 44 -1.23 -6.61 -11.54
N TYR A 45 -0.62 -5.86 -10.65
CA TYR A 45 -1.36 -4.96 -9.76
C TYR A 45 -1.33 -3.55 -10.31
N ASP A 46 -2.39 -2.82 -10.04
CA ASP A 46 -2.51 -1.43 -10.49
C ASP A 46 -2.01 -0.45 -9.43
N LEU A 47 -1.96 -0.89 -8.17
CA LEU A 47 -1.51 -0.06 -7.05
C LEU A 47 -1.20 -0.94 -5.85
N VAL A 48 -0.28 -0.51 -4.99
CA VAL A 48 0.03 -1.18 -3.73
C VAL A 48 -0.31 -0.25 -2.56
N LEU A 49 -1.08 -0.77 -1.59
CA LEU A 49 -1.25 -0.15 -0.29
C LEU A 49 -0.26 -0.82 0.64
N MET A 50 0.73 -0.08 1.11
CA MET A 50 1.89 -0.63 1.82
C MET A 50 1.96 -0.14 3.25
N ASP A 51 1.69 -1.04 4.23
CA ASP A 51 1.95 -0.75 5.62
C ASP A 51 3.47 -0.61 5.82
N ILE A 52 3.90 0.42 6.51
CA ILE A 52 5.32 0.66 6.73
C ILE A 52 5.90 -0.33 7.73
N LYS A 53 5.17 -0.61 8.81
CA LYS A 53 5.67 -1.47 9.90
C LYS A 53 5.12 -2.87 9.78
N MET A 54 5.96 -3.78 9.29
CA MET A 54 5.62 -5.20 9.13
C MET A 54 6.82 -6.06 9.53
N PRO A 55 6.56 -7.33 9.95
CA PRO A 55 7.65 -8.26 10.26
C PRO A 55 8.35 -8.75 8.99
N VAL A 56 9.47 -9.41 9.16
CA VAL A 56 10.33 -10.02 8.13
C VAL A 56 11.03 -8.93 7.29
N MET A 57 10.27 -8.14 6.56
CA MET A 57 10.75 -7.00 5.79
C MET A 57 9.71 -5.89 5.93
N ASP A 58 10.13 -4.72 6.39
CA ASP A 58 9.19 -3.61 6.56
C ASP A 58 8.77 -3.00 5.23
N GLY A 59 7.76 -2.12 5.29
CA GLY A 59 7.21 -1.51 4.08
C GLY A 59 8.16 -0.59 3.37
N LEU A 60 9.11 0.04 4.08
CA LEU A 60 10.10 0.91 3.45
C LEU A 60 11.08 0.11 2.60
N GLU A 61 11.58 -1.00 3.14
CA GLU A 61 12.45 -1.89 2.38
C GLU A 61 11.73 -2.51 1.18
N ALA A 62 10.48 -2.96 1.41
CA ALA A 62 9.65 -3.52 0.34
C ALA A 62 9.42 -2.50 -0.76
N THR A 63 9.12 -1.26 -0.41
CA THR A 63 8.92 -0.18 -1.38
C THR A 63 10.16 0.05 -2.23
N LYS A 64 11.34 0.08 -1.62
CA LYS A 64 12.59 0.25 -2.37
C LYS A 64 12.79 -0.87 -3.37
N ALA A 65 12.55 -2.12 -2.95
CA ALA A 65 12.70 -3.29 -3.82
C ALA A 65 11.70 -3.28 -4.97
N ILE A 66 10.44 -2.98 -4.67
CA ILE A 66 9.38 -2.91 -5.68
C ILE A 66 9.67 -1.78 -6.67
N ARG A 67 10.08 -0.62 -6.18
CA ARG A 67 10.36 0.54 -7.03
C ARG A 67 11.53 0.28 -7.98
N ALA A 68 12.52 -0.47 -7.55
CA ALA A 68 13.64 -0.83 -8.41
C ALA A 68 13.21 -1.72 -9.58
N ALA A 69 12.27 -2.64 -9.34
CA ALA A 69 11.77 -3.57 -10.36
C ALA A 69 10.61 -2.98 -11.16
N LEU A 70 9.77 -2.17 -10.54
CA LEU A 70 8.52 -1.65 -11.12
C LEU A 70 8.43 -0.14 -10.86
N PRO A 71 9.19 0.66 -11.62
CA PRO A 71 9.32 2.09 -11.32
C PRO A 71 8.02 2.89 -11.46
N ASP A 72 7.05 2.39 -12.22
CA ASP A 72 5.81 3.12 -12.48
C ASP A 72 4.62 2.65 -11.64
N LEU A 73 4.79 1.60 -10.83
CA LEU A 73 3.68 1.09 -10.00
C LEU A 73 3.39 2.06 -8.86
N PRO A 74 2.15 2.59 -8.75
CA PRO A 74 1.82 3.46 -7.63
C PRO A 74 1.88 2.71 -6.29
N ILE A 75 2.54 3.30 -5.31
CA ILE A 75 2.64 2.76 -3.95
C ILE A 75 2.18 3.84 -2.98
N VAL A 76 1.15 3.52 -2.21
CA VAL A 76 0.61 4.41 -1.18
C VAL A 76 0.93 3.82 0.18
N ALA A 77 1.69 4.55 0.99
CA ALA A 77 2.09 4.08 2.31
C ALA A 77 0.94 4.20 3.32
N LEU A 78 0.85 3.22 4.21
CA LEU A 78 -0.07 3.27 5.35
C LEU A 78 0.76 3.50 6.61
N THR A 79 0.59 4.65 7.24
CA THR A 79 1.41 5.06 8.39
C THR A 79 0.57 5.13 9.67
N ALA A 80 1.15 4.72 10.80
CA ALA A 80 0.51 4.88 12.09
C ALA A 80 0.53 6.34 12.55
N ASN A 81 1.37 7.14 11.92
CA ASN A 81 1.61 8.51 12.34
C ASN A 81 1.79 9.39 11.10
N ALA A 82 0.95 10.42 10.99
CA ALA A 82 1.01 11.38 9.88
C ALA A 82 2.09 12.45 10.06
N PHE A 83 2.92 12.34 11.10
CA PHE A 83 3.98 13.31 11.34
C PHE A 83 5.11 13.17 10.34
N ASP A 84 5.82 14.26 10.17
CA ASP A 84 6.78 14.47 9.09
C ASP A 84 7.81 13.36 8.91
N SER A 85 8.29 12.74 10.00
CA SER A 85 9.34 11.73 9.90
C SER A 85 8.89 10.47 9.15
N ASP A 86 7.73 9.91 9.48
CA ASP A 86 7.23 8.70 8.80
C ASP A 86 6.84 8.99 7.36
N ARG A 87 6.23 10.14 7.14
CA ARG A 87 5.88 10.60 5.79
C ARG A 87 7.13 10.76 4.93
N GLN A 88 8.16 11.41 5.46
CA GLN A 88 9.38 11.64 4.73
C GLN A 88 10.09 10.33 4.40
N LEU A 89 10.15 9.40 5.35
CA LEU A 89 10.75 8.08 5.12
C LEU A 89 10.03 7.34 4.01
N ALA A 90 8.68 7.39 3.99
CA ALA A 90 7.89 6.74 2.95
C ALA A 90 8.18 7.34 1.57
N MET A 91 8.19 8.65 1.48
CA MET A 91 8.44 9.33 0.21
C MET A 91 9.87 9.09 -0.27
N ASP A 92 10.84 9.10 0.62
CA ASP A 92 12.25 8.83 0.28
C ASP A 92 12.44 7.39 -0.20
N ALA A 93 11.64 6.45 0.31
CA ALA A 93 11.71 5.05 -0.13
C ALA A 93 11.11 4.85 -1.51
N GLY A 94 10.31 5.80 -2.00
CA GLY A 94 9.72 5.74 -3.34
C GLY A 94 8.20 5.65 -3.37
N CYS A 95 7.52 5.88 -2.24
CA CYS A 95 6.05 5.92 -2.22
C CYS A 95 5.55 7.16 -2.96
N ASN A 96 4.40 7.02 -3.58
CA ASN A 96 3.76 8.11 -4.33
C ASN A 96 2.89 8.99 -3.43
N ASP A 97 2.37 8.40 -2.34
CA ASP A 97 1.51 9.11 -1.40
C ASP A 97 1.46 8.32 -0.10
N PHE A 98 0.72 8.81 0.88
CA PHE A 98 0.57 8.14 2.17
C PHE A 98 -0.83 8.38 2.74
N LEU A 99 -1.28 7.44 3.60
CA LEU A 99 -2.53 7.55 4.35
C LEU A 99 -2.21 7.23 5.80
N SER A 100 -2.73 8.01 6.73
CA SER A 100 -2.52 7.72 8.16
C SER A 100 -3.62 6.79 8.70
N LYS A 101 -3.25 5.95 9.63
CA LYS A 101 -4.18 5.05 10.31
C LYS A 101 -4.83 5.77 11.50
N PRO A 102 -6.09 5.50 11.81
CA PRO A 102 -7.01 4.65 11.06
C PRO A 102 -7.39 5.28 9.72
N VAL A 103 -7.43 4.45 8.68
CA VAL A 103 -7.63 4.95 7.32
C VAL A 103 -9.09 5.40 7.13
N SER A 104 -9.28 6.65 6.69
CA SER A 104 -10.59 7.17 6.32
C SER A 104 -11.00 6.59 4.97
N SER A 105 -12.22 6.03 4.89
CA SER A 105 -12.71 5.47 3.63
C SER A 105 -12.79 6.53 2.52
N ASP A 106 -13.28 7.72 2.84
CA ASP A 106 -13.39 8.79 1.86
C ASP A 106 -12.03 9.22 1.32
N LEU A 107 -11.05 9.40 2.19
CA LEU A 107 -9.72 9.81 1.79
C LEU A 107 -9.01 8.70 1.02
N CYS A 108 -9.17 7.46 1.46
CA CYS A 108 -8.58 6.31 0.77
C CYS A 108 -9.12 6.21 -0.66
N LEU A 109 -10.42 6.23 -0.83
CA LEU A 109 -11.04 6.12 -2.15
C LEU A 109 -10.66 7.28 -3.04
N LYS A 110 -10.59 8.49 -2.50
CA LYS A 110 -10.16 9.67 -3.25
C LYS A 110 -8.72 9.52 -3.74
N THR A 111 -7.83 9.06 -2.87
CA THR A 111 -6.43 8.84 -3.21
C THR A 111 -6.28 7.79 -4.31
N LEU A 112 -6.98 6.65 -4.17
CA LEU A 112 -6.94 5.60 -5.17
C LEU A 112 -7.47 6.08 -6.52
N LYS A 113 -8.55 6.83 -6.50
CA LYS A 113 -9.13 7.37 -7.71
C LYS A 113 -8.18 8.32 -8.43
N ASN A 114 -7.43 9.13 -7.69
CA ASN A 114 -6.44 10.03 -8.27
C ASN A 114 -5.38 9.27 -9.06
N PHE A 115 -4.97 8.09 -8.58
CA PHE A 115 -3.96 7.28 -9.26
C PHE A 115 -4.54 6.39 -10.35
N LEU A 116 -5.73 5.87 -10.15
CA LEU A 116 -6.30 4.83 -11.01
C LEU A 116 -7.37 5.34 -11.97
N GLY A 117 -7.92 6.51 -11.73
CA GLY A 117 -8.93 7.10 -12.60
C GLY A 117 -10.33 6.51 -12.47
N GLU A 118 -10.55 5.64 -11.51
CA GLU A 118 -11.87 5.08 -11.27
C GLU A 118 -12.23 4.96 -9.80
#